data_2b06bf461d200c180d935dc55253266e
#
_entry.id   2b06bf461d200c180d935dc55253266e
#
_cell.length_a   1.000
_cell.length_b   1.000
_cell.length_c   1.000
_cell.angle_alpha   90.00
_cell.angle_beta   90.00
_cell.angle_gamma   90.00
#
_symmetry.space_group_name_H-M   'P 1'
#
loop_
_entity.id
_entity.type
_entity.pdbx_description
1 polymer ?
#
loop_
_entity_poly.entity_id
_entity_poly.type
_entity_poly.pdbx_seq_one_letter_code
_entity_poly.pdbx_strand_id
1 'polypeptide(L)'
;MRNVYFTSLLMLCMSVHVKAGDWMKRLPDNLFVSQVSIPGTHDAATGNGVTLASFSQCQDIDVATQWSIGIRAFDFRPKVKGDYLNINHGISETNLRFDAALYLLRDSLKEHPSEFAVIHCLYASGYDSDKTKYETMLRELLSREDFKDYFIPFR
;
A
#
# COMPACT_ATOMS: atom_id res chain seq x y z
N MET A 1 -3.13 -63.79 6.37
CA MET A 1 -3.73 -62.53 5.84
C MET A 1 -3.43 -61.41 6.83
N ARG A 2 -2.53 -60.51 6.47
CA ARG A 2 -2.13 -59.37 7.33
C ARG A 2 -3.01 -58.19 6.99
N ASN A 3 -3.85 -57.72 7.93
CA ASN A 3 -4.64 -56.53 7.79
C ASN A 3 -3.73 -55.29 7.94
N VAL A 4 -3.57 -54.53 6.87
CA VAL A 4 -2.87 -53.25 6.85
C VAL A 4 -3.93 -52.21 7.16
N TYR A 5 -3.90 -51.64 8.39
CA TYR A 5 -4.73 -50.49 8.73
C TYR A 5 -4.05 -49.21 8.20
N PHE A 6 -4.69 -48.59 7.21
CA PHE A 6 -4.31 -47.27 6.70
C PHE A 6 -4.90 -46.23 7.67
N THR A 7 -4.08 -45.72 8.58
CA THR A 7 -4.43 -44.57 9.41
C THR A 7 -4.24 -43.28 8.57
N SER A 8 -5.34 -42.79 8.03
CA SER A 8 -5.37 -41.44 7.42
C SER A 8 -5.17 -40.41 8.51
N LEU A 9 -3.97 -39.82 8.59
CA LEU A 9 -3.68 -38.66 9.41
C LEU A 9 -4.31 -37.42 8.72
N LEU A 10 -5.50 -37.03 9.18
CA LEU A 10 -6.17 -35.82 8.75
C LEU A 10 -5.41 -34.61 9.36
N MET A 11 -4.50 -34.03 8.59
CA MET A 11 -3.80 -32.79 8.98
C MET A 11 -4.77 -31.63 8.89
N LEU A 12 -5.37 -31.27 10.05
CA LEU A 12 -6.23 -30.10 10.17
C LEU A 12 -5.33 -28.84 10.07
N CYS A 13 -5.17 -28.29 8.87
CA CYS A 13 -4.58 -26.97 8.67
C CYS A 13 -5.47 -25.91 9.32
N MET A 14 -5.25 -25.60 10.59
CA MET A 14 -5.76 -24.39 11.19
C MET A 14 -5.06 -23.21 10.51
N SER A 15 -5.75 -22.54 9.59
CA SER A 15 -5.33 -21.25 9.08
C SER A 15 -5.42 -20.25 10.23
N VAL A 16 -4.33 -20.04 10.94
CA VAL A 16 -4.20 -18.93 11.88
C VAL A 16 -4.17 -17.67 11.04
N HIS A 17 -5.29 -16.99 10.94
CA HIS A 17 -5.35 -15.64 10.39
C HIS A 17 -4.65 -14.71 11.39
N VAL A 18 -3.34 -14.61 11.28
CA VAL A 18 -2.58 -13.58 11.99
C VAL A 18 -2.94 -12.26 11.33
N LYS A 19 -3.87 -11.53 11.91
CA LYS A 19 -3.97 -10.11 11.61
C LYS A 19 -2.63 -9.51 12.04
N ALA A 20 -1.83 -9.07 11.09
CA ALA A 20 -0.52 -8.48 11.35
C ALA A 20 -0.68 -7.02 11.83
N GLY A 21 -1.69 -6.78 12.69
CA GLY A 21 -2.05 -5.49 13.27
C GLY A 21 -0.84 -4.67 13.71
N ASP A 22 -0.79 -4.20 14.91
CA ASP A 22 0.25 -3.34 15.47
C ASP A 22 1.61 -4.06 15.63
N TRP A 23 2.23 -4.50 14.54
CA TRP A 23 3.50 -5.21 14.64
C TRP A 23 4.66 -4.30 15.03
N MET A 24 4.60 -3.01 14.65
CA MET A 24 5.62 -2.03 15.02
C MET A 24 5.59 -1.69 16.53
N LYS A 25 4.46 -1.87 17.19
CA LYS A 25 4.33 -1.72 18.65
C LYS A 25 5.30 -2.60 19.45
N ARG A 26 5.80 -3.69 18.83
CA ARG A 26 6.77 -4.60 19.47
C ARG A 26 8.22 -4.21 19.21
N LEU A 27 8.46 -3.18 18.42
CA LEU A 27 9.81 -2.68 18.17
C LEU A 27 10.28 -1.80 19.33
N PRO A 28 11.57 -1.80 19.65
CA PRO A 28 12.14 -0.84 20.60
C PRO A 28 11.98 0.61 20.11
N ASP A 29 11.60 1.52 21.01
CA ASP A 29 11.35 2.94 20.68
C ASP A 29 12.58 3.71 20.19
N ASN A 30 13.78 3.19 20.41
CA ASN A 30 15.05 3.82 20.01
C ASN A 30 15.60 3.34 18.66
N LEU A 31 14.82 2.57 17.90
CA LEU A 31 15.23 2.15 16.57
C LEU A 31 15.07 3.29 15.54
N PHE A 32 16.07 3.46 14.69
CA PHE A 32 15.92 4.27 13.49
C PHE A 32 15.15 3.51 12.42
N VAL A 33 14.36 4.21 11.60
CA VAL A 33 13.63 3.61 10.47
C VAL A 33 14.54 2.81 9.55
N SER A 34 15.79 3.27 9.36
CA SER A 34 16.82 2.58 8.57
C SER A 34 17.26 1.21 9.12
N GLN A 35 16.91 0.90 10.37
CA GLN A 35 17.24 -0.38 11.01
C GLN A 35 16.07 -1.38 10.98
N VAL A 36 14.92 -0.96 10.43
CA VAL A 36 13.71 -1.77 10.37
C VAL A 36 13.52 -2.32 8.95
N SER A 37 13.35 -3.63 8.82
CA SER A 37 12.89 -4.23 7.57
C SER A 37 11.38 -4.08 7.46
N ILE A 38 10.94 -3.21 6.58
CA ILE A 38 9.52 -2.88 6.39
C ILE A 38 8.99 -3.66 5.17
N PRO A 39 7.97 -4.53 5.33
CA PRO A 39 7.36 -5.20 4.21
C PRO A 39 6.67 -4.18 3.29
N GLY A 40 6.93 -4.29 1.99
CA GLY A 40 6.43 -3.34 1.00
C GLY A 40 5.94 -4.01 -0.27
N THR A 41 5.16 -3.27 -1.04
CA THR A 41 4.58 -3.72 -2.31
C THR A 41 4.90 -2.76 -3.45
N HIS A 42 5.35 -3.33 -4.56
CA HIS A 42 5.58 -2.63 -5.82
C HIS A 42 4.24 -2.39 -6.53
N ASP A 43 4.04 -1.18 -7.07
CA ASP A 43 2.79 -0.77 -7.73
C ASP A 43 1.54 -1.18 -6.94
N ALA A 44 1.53 -0.84 -5.65
CA ALA A 44 0.59 -1.31 -4.64
C ALA A 44 -0.88 -1.19 -5.05
N ALA A 45 -1.25 -0.11 -5.75
CA ALA A 45 -2.62 0.17 -6.14
C ALA A 45 -3.17 -0.75 -7.25
N THR A 46 -2.32 -1.53 -7.94
CA THR A 46 -2.77 -2.44 -8.99
C THR A 46 -3.68 -3.55 -8.47
N GLY A 47 -3.57 -3.89 -7.18
CA GLY A 47 -4.47 -4.81 -6.50
C GLY A 47 -5.89 -4.28 -6.29
N ASN A 48 -6.13 -2.98 -6.45
CA ASN A 48 -7.46 -2.39 -6.47
C ASN A 48 -8.17 -2.52 -7.82
N GLY A 49 -7.54 -3.19 -8.77
CA GLY A 49 -7.94 -3.30 -10.16
C GLY A 49 -7.21 -2.28 -11.04
N VAL A 50 -6.82 -2.72 -12.22
CA VAL A 50 -6.04 -1.93 -13.18
C VAL A 50 -6.50 -2.24 -14.60
N THR A 51 -6.49 -1.22 -15.47
CA THR A 51 -6.68 -1.43 -16.91
C THR A 51 -5.51 -2.25 -17.46
N LEU A 52 -5.75 -3.05 -18.49
CA LEU A 52 -4.74 -3.94 -19.07
C LEU A 52 -4.10 -4.88 -18.04
N ALA A 53 -4.91 -5.45 -17.14
CA ALA A 53 -4.47 -6.27 -16.00
C ALA A 53 -3.45 -7.35 -16.39
N SER A 54 -3.61 -8.00 -17.54
CA SER A 54 -2.69 -9.04 -18.04
C SER A 54 -1.23 -8.59 -18.17
N PHE A 55 -0.98 -7.27 -18.25
CA PHE A 55 0.36 -6.69 -18.41
C PHE A 55 0.77 -5.76 -17.27
N SER A 56 -0.18 -5.32 -16.46
CA SER A 56 0.03 -4.22 -15.50
C SER A 56 -0.29 -4.56 -14.06
N GLN A 57 -0.92 -5.70 -13.79
CA GLN A 57 -1.25 -6.11 -12.44
C GLN A 57 -0.01 -6.66 -11.74
N CYS A 58 0.42 -5.99 -10.67
CA CYS A 58 1.56 -6.37 -9.84
C CYS A 58 1.13 -6.95 -8.50
N GLN A 59 -0.11 -6.68 -8.07
CA GLN A 59 -0.66 -7.13 -6.79
C GLN A 59 -2.03 -7.77 -6.99
N ASP A 60 -2.30 -8.86 -6.25
CA ASP A 60 -3.58 -9.58 -6.28
C ASP A 60 -4.59 -9.07 -5.25
N ILE A 61 -4.13 -8.33 -4.25
CA ILE A 61 -4.94 -7.80 -3.14
C ILE A 61 -4.85 -6.28 -3.08
N ASP A 62 -5.96 -5.66 -2.70
CA ASP A 62 -6.07 -4.20 -2.59
C ASP A 62 -5.23 -3.62 -1.45
N VAL A 63 -5.05 -2.29 -1.46
CA VAL A 63 -4.21 -1.57 -0.47
C VAL A 63 -4.72 -1.77 0.96
N ALA A 64 -6.03 -1.86 1.18
CA ALA A 64 -6.60 -2.09 2.51
C ALA A 64 -6.23 -3.48 3.03
N THR A 65 -6.34 -4.49 2.18
CA THR A 65 -5.93 -5.86 2.51
C THR A 65 -4.43 -5.96 2.72
N GLN A 66 -3.62 -5.29 1.88
CA GLN A 66 -2.16 -5.19 2.07
C GLN A 66 -1.82 -4.62 3.45
N TRP A 67 -2.46 -3.52 3.86
CA TRP A 67 -2.31 -2.96 5.20
C TRP A 67 -2.65 -3.98 6.29
N SER A 68 -3.80 -4.67 6.15
CA SER A 68 -4.30 -5.62 7.15
C SER A 68 -3.37 -6.82 7.40
N ILE A 69 -2.60 -7.22 6.38
CA ILE A 69 -1.61 -8.31 6.49
C ILE A 69 -0.21 -7.82 6.89
N GLY A 70 -0.05 -6.52 7.18
CA GLY A 70 1.19 -5.96 7.75
C GLY A 70 2.10 -5.23 6.78
N ILE A 71 1.69 -5.01 5.52
CA ILE A 71 2.42 -4.14 4.60
C ILE A 71 2.40 -2.72 5.14
N ARG A 72 3.57 -2.05 5.12
CA ARG A 72 3.75 -0.67 5.60
C ARG A 72 4.60 0.18 4.65
N ALA A 73 5.02 -0.36 3.50
CA ALA A 73 5.66 0.41 2.45
C ALA A 73 4.90 0.23 1.13
N PHE A 74 4.49 1.33 0.50
CA PHE A 74 3.64 1.33 -0.68
C PHE A 74 4.28 2.14 -1.79
N ASP A 75 4.49 1.52 -2.96
CA ASP A 75 4.91 2.21 -4.17
C ASP A 75 3.65 2.68 -4.92
N PHE A 76 3.45 4.00 -4.95
CA PHE A 76 2.39 4.64 -5.70
C PHE A 76 2.95 5.52 -6.81
N ARG A 77 2.30 5.49 -7.97
CA ARG A 77 2.71 6.28 -9.14
C ARG A 77 1.57 7.19 -9.59
N PRO A 78 1.36 8.34 -8.91
CA PRO A 78 0.30 9.26 -9.27
C PRO A 78 0.56 9.94 -10.61
N LYS A 79 -0.52 10.14 -11.38
CA LYS A 79 -0.56 10.87 -12.64
C LYS A 79 -1.71 11.87 -12.61
N VAL A 80 -1.54 13.02 -13.22
CA VAL A 80 -2.61 14.01 -13.37
C VAL A 80 -3.72 13.45 -14.27
N LYS A 81 -4.95 13.48 -13.76
CA LYS A 81 -6.16 13.14 -14.51
C LYS A 81 -7.23 14.21 -14.25
N GLY A 82 -7.33 15.15 -15.18
CA GLY A 82 -8.23 16.30 -15.00
C GLY A 82 -7.81 17.16 -13.79
N ASP A 83 -8.63 17.17 -12.75
CA ASP A 83 -8.49 17.93 -11.52
C ASP A 83 -8.07 17.10 -10.30
N TYR A 84 -7.67 15.85 -10.50
CA TYR A 84 -7.19 14.96 -9.44
C TYR A 84 -5.96 14.14 -9.87
N LEU A 85 -5.33 13.49 -8.89
CA LEU A 85 -4.26 12.53 -9.12
C LEU A 85 -4.83 11.11 -9.09
N ASN A 86 -4.67 10.34 -10.17
CA ASN A 86 -4.97 8.92 -10.22
C ASN A 86 -3.69 8.11 -10.08
N ILE A 87 -3.73 6.94 -9.45
CA ILE A 87 -2.56 6.05 -9.42
C ILE A 87 -2.55 5.22 -10.70
N ASN A 88 -1.40 5.15 -11.34
CA ASN A 88 -1.21 4.46 -12.62
C ASN A 88 -0.02 3.51 -12.57
N HIS A 89 -0.04 2.47 -13.42
CA HIS A 89 1.13 1.71 -13.81
C HIS A 89 1.45 1.99 -15.29
N GLY A 90 2.37 2.92 -15.53
CA GLY A 90 2.63 3.44 -16.87
C GLY A 90 1.37 4.05 -17.51
N ILE A 91 0.91 3.46 -18.63
CA ILE A 91 -0.31 3.87 -19.33
C ILE A 91 -1.59 3.29 -18.69
N SER A 92 -1.46 2.27 -17.85
CA SER A 92 -2.59 1.58 -17.23
C SER A 92 -3.07 2.33 -16.00
N GLU A 93 -4.36 2.62 -15.95
CA GLU A 93 -4.99 3.29 -14.82
C GLU A 93 -5.43 2.27 -13.78
N THR A 94 -5.20 2.55 -12.50
CA THR A 94 -5.79 1.77 -11.43
C THR A 94 -7.17 2.33 -11.04
N ASN A 95 -7.97 1.51 -10.36
CA ASN A 95 -9.27 1.94 -9.81
C ASN A 95 -9.13 2.69 -8.48
N LEU A 96 -7.94 3.21 -8.18
CA LEU A 96 -7.66 3.92 -6.92
C LEU A 96 -7.08 5.30 -7.20
N ARG A 97 -7.80 6.34 -6.76
CA ARG A 97 -7.31 7.71 -6.74
C ARG A 97 -6.26 7.85 -5.65
N PHE A 98 -5.31 8.75 -5.86
CA PHE A 98 -4.21 8.95 -4.90
C PHE A 98 -4.70 9.54 -3.57
N ASP A 99 -5.64 10.49 -3.61
CA ASP A 99 -6.26 11.04 -2.40
C ASP A 99 -7.02 9.96 -1.60
N ALA A 100 -7.72 9.05 -2.27
CA ALA A 100 -8.41 7.93 -1.63
C ALA A 100 -7.42 6.96 -0.94
N ALA A 101 -6.28 6.68 -1.58
CA ALA A 101 -5.22 5.90 -0.96
C ALA A 101 -4.66 6.57 0.31
N LEU A 102 -4.44 7.90 0.27
CA LEU A 102 -3.98 8.66 1.42
C LEU A 102 -5.00 8.67 2.56
N TYR A 103 -6.29 8.81 2.26
CA TYR A 103 -7.36 8.71 3.26
C TYR A 103 -7.39 7.34 3.93
N LEU A 104 -7.29 6.27 3.14
CA LEU A 104 -7.23 4.90 3.66
C LEU A 104 -6.06 4.73 4.63
N LEU A 105 -4.86 5.15 4.26
CA LEU A 105 -3.68 5.03 5.11
C LEU A 105 -3.78 5.91 6.35
N ARG A 106 -4.26 7.17 6.23
CA ARG A 106 -4.51 8.05 7.35
C ARG A 106 -5.48 7.43 8.37
N ASP A 107 -6.60 6.90 7.90
CA ASP A 107 -7.62 6.35 8.79
C ASP A 107 -7.11 5.04 9.43
N SER A 108 -6.35 4.24 8.70
CA SER A 108 -5.64 3.10 9.27
C SER A 108 -4.62 3.50 10.35
N LEU A 109 -3.88 4.58 10.16
CA LEU A 109 -2.93 5.10 11.16
C LEU A 109 -3.63 5.65 12.41
N LYS A 110 -4.84 6.22 12.28
CA LYS A 110 -5.66 6.64 13.43
C LYS A 110 -6.08 5.44 14.30
N GLU A 111 -6.43 4.32 13.65
CA GLU A 111 -6.80 3.09 14.34
C GLU A 111 -5.58 2.36 14.94
N HIS A 112 -4.39 2.59 14.37
CA HIS A 112 -3.13 1.92 14.73
C HIS A 112 -2.01 2.94 15.03
N PRO A 113 -2.09 3.69 16.15
CA PRO A 113 -1.19 4.81 16.42
C PRO A 113 0.28 4.44 16.71
N SER A 114 0.58 3.16 16.86
CA SER A 114 1.95 2.65 16.96
C SER A 114 2.62 2.39 15.62
N GLU A 115 1.87 2.48 14.55
CA GLU A 115 2.33 2.17 13.20
C GLU A 115 2.71 3.43 12.43
N PHE A 116 3.57 3.28 11.44
CA PHE A 116 3.79 4.27 10.39
C PHE A 116 3.77 3.60 9.01
N ALA A 117 3.63 4.38 7.95
CA ALA A 117 3.75 3.90 6.58
C ALA A 117 4.80 4.69 5.81
N VAL A 118 5.53 4.00 4.95
CA VAL A 118 6.41 4.61 3.94
C VAL A 118 5.65 4.65 2.61
N ILE A 119 5.53 5.83 2.03
CA ILE A 119 4.97 6.00 0.69
C ILE A 119 6.10 6.38 -0.25
N HIS A 120 6.45 5.48 -1.16
CA HIS A 120 7.29 5.81 -2.31
C HIS A 120 6.38 6.42 -3.38
N CYS A 121 6.47 7.73 -3.54
CA CYS A 121 5.65 8.46 -4.48
C CYS A 121 6.47 8.81 -5.73
N LEU A 122 6.28 8.05 -6.80
CA LEU A 122 6.98 8.24 -8.05
C LEU A 122 6.04 8.83 -9.10
N TYR A 123 6.44 9.96 -9.69
CA TYR A 123 5.67 10.56 -10.77
C TYR A 123 5.55 9.61 -11.98
N ALA A 124 4.31 9.25 -12.32
CA ALA A 124 4.03 8.45 -13.50
C ALA A 124 4.21 9.30 -14.76
N SER A 125 5.42 9.33 -15.31
CA SER A 125 5.69 10.01 -16.58
C SER A 125 5.00 9.29 -17.74
N GLY A 126 4.38 10.02 -18.64
CA GLY A 126 3.76 9.53 -19.87
C GLY A 126 3.64 10.65 -20.88
N TYR A 127 3.19 10.36 -22.10
CA TYR A 127 3.17 11.29 -23.22
C TYR A 127 2.41 12.62 -22.97
N ASP A 128 1.49 12.66 -21.98
CA ASP A 128 0.65 13.82 -21.66
C ASP A 128 0.81 14.29 -20.20
N SER A 129 1.97 14.03 -19.57
CA SER A 129 2.15 14.32 -18.17
C SER A 129 2.74 15.72 -17.95
N ASP A 130 1.94 16.61 -17.37
CA ASP A 130 2.39 17.92 -16.88
C ASP A 130 2.99 17.77 -15.49
N LYS A 131 4.32 17.69 -15.41
CA LYS A 131 5.06 17.57 -14.16
C LYS A 131 4.82 18.75 -13.22
N THR A 132 4.73 19.96 -13.74
CA THR A 132 4.49 21.17 -12.94
C THR A 132 3.11 21.13 -12.29
N LYS A 133 2.10 20.75 -13.06
CA LYS A 133 0.74 20.55 -12.53
C LYS A 133 0.71 19.43 -11.48
N TYR A 134 1.39 18.32 -11.74
CA TYR A 134 1.52 17.23 -10.77
C TYR A 134 2.12 17.71 -9.44
N GLU A 135 3.25 18.39 -9.48
CA GLU A 135 3.93 18.89 -8.27
C GLU A 135 3.04 19.89 -7.49
N THR A 136 2.32 20.75 -8.20
CA THR A 136 1.36 21.69 -7.58
C THR A 136 0.23 20.92 -6.88
N MET A 137 -0.43 20.01 -7.60
CA MET A 137 -1.55 19.22 -7.06
C MET A 137 -1.12 18.33 -5.89
N LEU A 138 0.07 17.72 -5.96
CA LEU A 138 0.61 16.93 -4.87
C LEU A 138 0.86 17.78 -3.63
N ARG A 139 1.48 18.94 -3.80
CA ARG A 139 1.77 19.88 -2.72
C ARG A 139 0.48 20.40 -2.07
N GLU A 140 -0.51 20.78 -2.87
CA GLU A 140 -1.83 21.20 -2.39
C GLU A 140 -2.52 20.09 -1.61
N LEU A 141 -2.51 18.86 -2.13
CA LEU A 141 -3.12 17.70 -1.48
C LEU A 141 -2.49 17.43 -0.10
N LEU A 142 -1.16 17.39 -0.02
CA LEU A 142 -0.44 17.11 1.23
C LEU A 142 -0.53 18.26 2.25
N SER A 143 -0.81 19.50 1.79
CA SER A 143 -0.97 20.68 2.66
C SER A 143 -2.37 20.80 3.26
N ARG A 144 -3.31 19.98 2.85
CA ARG A 144 -4.70 20.03 3.35
C ARG A 144 -4.72 19.78 4.86
N GLU A 145 -5.66 20.43 5.55
CA GLU A 145 -5.83 20.34 7.00
C GLU A 145 -5.98 18.88 7.49
N ASP A 146 -6.61 18.03 6.68
CA ASP A 146 -6.85 16.64 7.00
C ASP A 146 -5.65 15.71 6.76
N PHE A 147 -4.55 16.25 6.17
CA PHE A 147 -3.33 15.48 5.88
C PHE A 147 -2.05 16.05 6.49
N LYS A 148 -1.97 17.35 6.71
CA LYS A 148 -0.72 18.04 7.08
C LYS A 148 0.02 17.45 8.28
N ASP A 149 -0.73 16.90 9.24
CA ASP A 149 -0.16 16.33 10.47
C ASP A 149 0.22 14.84 10.34
N TYR A 150 -0.08 14.22 9.20
CA TYR A 150 0.17 12.80 8.94
C TYR A 150 1.35 12.54 8.03
N PHE A 151 1.82 13.53 7.29
CA PHE A 151 2.88 13.34 6.30
C PHE A 151 4.15 14.09 6.67
N ILE A 152 5.26 13.36 6.79
CA ILE A 152 6.60 13.91 6.92
C ILE A 152 7.31 13.68 5.59
N PRO A 153 7.48 14.73 4.75
CA PRO A 153 8.22 14.58 3.50
C PRO A 153 9.70 14.34 3.78
N PHE A 154 10.25 13.26 3.29
CA PHE A 154 11.70 13.09 3.22
C PHE A 154 12.26 14.03 2.14
N ARG A 155 13.22 14.85 2.51
CA ARG A 155 13.98 15.72 1.60
C ARG A 155 15.29 15.08 1.21
#